data_ba2d25db4e7bbc04e76b404c6ae18384
#
_entry.id   ba2d25db4e7bbc04e76b404c6ae18384
#
_cell.length_a   1.000
_cell.length_b   1.000
_cell.length_c   1.000
_cell.angle_alpha   90.00
_cell.angle_beta   90.00
_cell.angle_gamma   90.00
#
_symmetry.space_group_name_H-M   'P 1'
#
loop_
_entity.id
_entity.type
_entity.pdbx_description
1 polymer ?
#
loop_
_entity_poly.entity_id
_entity_poly.type
_entity_poly.pdbx_seq_one_letter_code
_entity_poly.pdbx_strand_id
1 'polypeptide(L)'
;MKRFAWIIGLIFCTICTIQAKDRVIERPPFLAWSSNSIEIDKIVMSDTVTTVYIKAFYRPKYWIKIATGSFLKDNNGMLYPIRKGVGITLDKEFWMPESGEAEFQLLFPPIPENVTSLDFSEGDFDGAYKIWGIQLDKETSVSYTHLRAHETKANLV
;
A
#
# COMPACT_ATOMS: atom_id res chain seq x y z
N MET A 1 -16.71 2.12 -72.90
CA MET A 1 -17.39 2.14 -71.60
C MET A 1 -16.50 1.41 -70.61
N LYS A 2 -15.71 2.13 -69.78
CA LYS A 2 -14.77 1.56 -68.82
C LYS A 2 -15.39 1.73 -67.39
N ARG A 3 -15.72 0.62 -66.75
CA ARG A 3 -16.25 0.58 -65.38
C ARG A 3 -15.06 0.62 -64.41
N PHE A 4 -14.89 1.73 -63.68
CA PHE A 4 -13.98 1.82 -62.56
C PHE A 4 -14.65 1.25 -61.31
N ALA A 5 -14.14 0.11 -60.80
CA ALA A 5 -14.52 -0.44 -59.55
C ALA A 5 -13.69 0.23 -58.44
N TRP A 6 -14.31 0.97 -57.54
CA TRP A 6 -13.71 1.51 -56.33
C TRP A 6 -13.71 0.43 -55.26
N ILE A 7 -12.54 -0.08 -54.94
CA ILE A 7 -12.34 -0.97 -53.78
C ILE A 7 -12.05 -0.07 -52.61
N ILE A 8 -13.05 0.17 -51.76
CA ILE A 8 -12.86 0.81 -50.44
C ILE A 8 -12.36 -0.26 -49.47
N GLY A 9 -11.05 -0.29 -49.27
CA GLY A 9 -10.44 -1.12 -48.24
C GLY A 9 -10.74 -0.56 -46.86
N LEU A 10 -11.63 -1.19 -46.10
CA LEU A 10 -11.94 -0.89 -44.73
C LEU A 10 -10.76 -1.40 -43.88
N ILE A 11 -9.81 -0.52 -43.50
CA ILE A 11 -8.76 -0.84 -42.53
C ILE A 11 -9.43 -0.87 -41.16
N PHE A 12 -9.76 -2.06 -40.69
CA PHE A 12 -10.20 -2.30 -39.31
C PHE A 12 -8.94 -2.20 -38.41
N CYS A 13 -8.71 -0.99 -37.89
CA CYS A 13 -7.67 -0.79 -36.87
C CYS A 13 -8.18 -1.39 -35.55
N THR A 14 -7.86 -2.65 -35.25
CA THR A 14 -8.08 -3.26 -33.96
C THR A 14 -7.17 -2.56 -32.95
N ILE A 15 -7.73 -1.61 -32.23
CA ILE A 15 -7.08 -1.02 -31.06
C ILE A 15 -7.03 -2.12 -29.99
N CYS A 16 -5.92 -2.82 -29.92
CA CYS A 16 -5.61 -3.72 -28.81
C CYS A 16 -5.41 -2.84 -27.57
N THR A 17 -6.44 -2.63 -26.77
CA THR A 17 -6.31 -2.04 -25.45
C THR A 17 -5.53 -3.04 -24.58
N ILE A 18 -4.23 -2.82 -24.44
CA ILE A 18 -3.43 -3.50 -23.43
C ILE A 18 -3.96 -2.99 -22.08
N GLN A 19 -4.80 -3.78 -21.46
CA GLN A 19 -5.27 -3.50 -20.11
C GLN A 19 -4.13 -3.91 -19.18
N ALA A 20 -3.38 -2.94 -18.69
CA ALA A 20 -2.37 -3.19 -17.68
C ALA A 20 -3.05 -3.84 -16.47
N LYS A 21 -2.54 -5.00 -16.08
CA LYS A 21 -3.10 -5.76 -14.97
C LYS A 21 -2.53 -5.21 -13.66
N ASP A 22 -3.40 -4.81 -12.74
CA ASP A 22 -2.99 -4.39 -11.42
C ASP A 22 -2.15 -5.49 -10.74
N ARG A 23 -1.01 -5.10 -10.17
CA ARG A 23 -0.18 -5.97 -9.36
C ARG A 23 -0.66 -5.89 -7.91
N VAL A 24 -1.09 -7.01 -7.37
CA VAL A 24 -1.61 -7.12 -6.00
C VAL A 24 -0.66 -7.93 -5.15
N ILE A 25 -0.20 -7.36 -4.05
CA ILE A 25 0.66 -8.00 -3.05
C ILE A 25 -0.10 -8.04 -1.73
N GLU A 26 -0.55 -9.22 -1.35
CA GLU A 26 -1.26 -9.48 -0.10
C GLU A 26 -0.26 -9.67 1.04
N ARG A 27 -0.45 -8.94 2.13
CA ARG A 27 0.38 -9.03 3.34
C ARG A 27 1.88 -9.10 3.04
N PRO A 28 2.44 -8.06 2.38
CA PRO A 28 3.83 -8.07 1.99
C PRO A 28 4.74 -8.29 3.20
N PRO A 29 5.74 -9.19 3.13
CA PRO A 29 6.75 -9.29 4.17
C PRO A 29 7.54 -7.98 4.29
N PHE A 30 8.01 -7.67 5.47
CA PHE A 30 8.86 -6.50 5.74
C PHE A 30 9.95 -6.85 6.76
N LEU A 31 11.00 -6.03 6.84
CA LEU A 31 12.15 -6.31 7.72
C LEU A 31 11.94 -5.79 9.14
N ALA A 32 11.42 -4.57 9.29
CA ALA A 32 11.25 -3.92 10.57
C ALA A 32 10.16 -2.85 10.52
N TRP A 33 9.65 -2.46 11.68
CA TRP A 33 8.75 -1.34 11.89
C TRP A 33 9.10 -0.55 13.14
N SER A 34 8.69 0.72 13.20
CA SER A 34 8.86 1.57 14.38
C SER A 34 7.75 1.37 15.42
N SER A 35 6.59 0.85 15.02
CA SER A 35 5.41 0.65 15.85
C SER A 35 4.50 -0.43 15.25
N ASN A 36 3.86 -1.21 16.09
CA ASN A 36 2.85 -2.19 15.72
C ASN A 36 1.42 -1.61 15.64
N SER A 37 1.30 -0.29 15.68
CA SER A 37 -0.01 0.37 15.60
C SER A 37 -0.61 0.38 14.19
N ILE A 38 0.20 0.15 13.16
CA ILE A 38 -0.25 0.01 11.78
C ILE A 38 0.40 -1.19 11.11
N GLU A 39 -0.36 -1.89 10.28
CA GLU A 39 0.10 -3.00 9.45
C GLU A 39 -0.33 -2.78 8.00
N ILE A 40 0.50 -3.20 7.05
CA ILE A 40 0.13 -3.23 5.64
C ILE A 40 -0.58 -4.55 5.35
N ASP A 41 -1.89 -4.48 5.09
CA ASP A 41 -2.68 -5.64 4.71
C ASP A 41 -2.48 -6.02 3.25
N LYS A 42 -2.39 -5.00 2.37
CA LYS A 42 -2.27 -5.20 0.93
C LYS A 42 -1.67 -3.97 0.25
N ILE A 43 -0.96 -4.20 -0.85
CA ILE A 43 -0.54 -3.16 -1.78
C ILE A 43 -1.12 -3.49 -3.17
N VAL A 44 -1.79 -2.52 -3.79
CA VAL A 44 -2.27 -2.60 -5.16
C VAL A 44 -1.55 -1.56 -5.99
N MET A 45 -0.81 -1.99 -7.00
CA MET A 45 -0.05 -1.14 -7.92
C MET A 45 -0.71 -1.16 -9.29
N SER A 46 -1.09 0.01 -9.78
CA SER A 46 -1.60 0.22 -11.13
C SER A 46 -0.79 1.29 -11.86
N ASP A 47 -1.04 1.49 -13.13
CA ASP A 47 -0.36 2.50 -13.96
C ASP A 47 -0.62 3.95 -13.50
N THR A 48 -1.65 4.18 -12.70
CA THR A 48 -2.08 5.53 -12.30
C THR A 48 -1.88 5.82 -10.81
N VAL A 49 -1.90 4.78 -9.98
CA VAL A 49 -1.87 4.90 -8.52
C VAL A 49 -1.33 3.65 -7.85
N THR A 50 -0.60 3.82 -6.76
CA THR A 50 -0.29 2.75 -5.81
C THR A 50 -1.14 2.97 -4.58
N THR A 51 -1.94 1.97 -4.20
CA THR A 51 -2.81 1.99 -3.03
C THR A 51 -2.28 1.03 -1.97
N VAL A 52 -2.00 1.57 -0.79
CA VAL A 52 -1.58 0.80 0.39
C VAL A 52 -2.76 0.68 1.35
N TYR A 53 -3.21 -0.53 1.59
CA TYR A 53 -4.28 -0.85 2.53
C TYR A 53 -3.68 -1.07 3.91
N ILE A 54 -4.15 -0.29 4.87
CA ILE A 54 -3.65 -0.29 6.24
C ILE A 54 -4.69 -0.84 7.18
N LYS A 55 -4.25 -1.71 8.10
CA LYS A 55 -4.94 -2.05 9.33
C LYS A 55 -4.29 -1.31 10.49
N ALA A 56 -5.08 -0.60 11.25
CA ALA A 56 -4.62 0.11 12.43
C ALA A 56 -5.13 -0.57 13.70
N PHE A 57 -4.26 -0.67 14.70
CA PHE A 57 -4.52 -1.28 15.99
C PHE A 57 -4.07 -0.30 17.07
N TYR A 58 -5.02 0.32 17.77
CA TYR A 58 -4.69 1.25 18.84
C TYR A 58 -5.75 1.22 19.93
N ARG A 59 -5.46 1.91 21.04
CA ARG A 59 -6.39 1.96 22.18
C ARG A 59 -7.75 2.52 21.76
N PRO A 60 -8.88 1.88 22.12
CA PRO A 60 -10.21 2.44 21.91
C PRO A 60 -10.33 3.85 22.44
N LYS A 61 -11.04 4.73 21.70
CA LYS A 61 -11.27 6.14 22.06
C LYS A 61 -10.00 7.01 22.15
N TYR A 62 -8.85 6.51 21.72
CA TYR A 62 -7.65 7.32 21.44
C TYR A 62 -7.59 7.59 19.94
N TRP A 63 -6.71 8.45 19.52
CA TRP A 63 -6.56 8.80 18.11
C TRP A 63 -5.20 8.41 17.56
N ILE A 64 -5.18 8.17 16.27
CA ILE A 64 -3.99 8.09 15.43
C ILE A 64 -4.05 9.20 14.37
N LYS A 65 -2.94 9.47 13.73
CA LYS A 65 -2.86 10.46 12.65
C LYS A 65 -1.87 9.96 11.60
N ILE A 66 -2.15 10.23 10.34
CA ILE A 66 -1.21 10.05 9.24
C ILE A 66 -0.88 11.42 8.66
N ALA A 67 0.39 11.76 8.60
CA ALA A 67 0.84 13.08 8.14
C ALA A 67 0.79 13.21 6.61
N THR A 68 0.55 14.42 6.11
CA THR A 68 0.67 14.75 4.67
C THR A 68 2.11 14.65 4.16
N GLY A 69 3.10 14.66 5.05
CA GLY A 69 4.50 14.42 4.75
C GLY A 69 4.88 12.95 4.52
N SER A 70 3.93 12.02 4.62
CA SER A 70 4.18 10.59 4.42
C SER A 70 4.65 10.28 3.00
N PHE A 71 5.51 9.29 2.85
CA PHE A 71 6.02 8.85 1.56
C PHE A 71 6.36 7.35 1.56
N LEU A 72 6.40 6.78 0.35
CA LEU A 72 7.09 5.52 0.08
C LEU A 72 8.45 5.84 -0.54
N LYS A 73 9.45 5.04 -0.23
CA LYS A 73 10.78 5.11 -0.83
C LYS A 73 11.14 3.75 -1.41
N ASP A 74 11.56 3.70 -2.66
CA ASP A 74 11.96 2.44 -3.29
C ASP A 74 13.42 2.07 -3.03
N ASN A 75 13.80 0.87 -3.47
CA ASN A 75 15.15 0.35 -3.37
C ASN A 75 16.21 1.15 -4.17
N ASN A 76 15.80 2.07 -5.05
CA ASN A 76 16.67 2.99 -5.79
C ASN A 76 16.75 4.36 -5.13
N GLY A 77 16.01 4.59 -4.03
CA GLY A 77 15.96 5.85 -3.30
C GLY A 77 14.95 6.86 -3.83
N MET A 78 14.12 6.49 -4.82
CA MET A 78 13.06 7.36 -5.33
C MET A 78 11.95 7.50 -4.29
N LEU A 79 11.48 8.73 -4.10
CA LEU A 79 10.41 9.04 -3.15
C LEU A 79 9.07 9.22 -3.88
N TYR A 80 8.04 8.61 -3.32
CA TYR A 80 6.66 8.68 -3.76
C TYR A 80 5.82 9.33 -2.64
N PRO A 81 5.59 10.65 -2.66
CA PRO A 81 4.84 11.34 -1.62
C PRO A 81 3.37 10.91 -1.63
N ILE A 82 2.77 10.87 -0.45
CA ILE A 82 1.35 10.54 -0.31
C ILE A 82 0.49 11.56 -1.04
N ARG A 83 -0.54 11.08 -1.72
CA ARG A 83 -1.52 11.94 -2.42
C ARG A 83 -2.79 12.15 -1.61
N LYS A 84 -3.26 11.08 -0.95
CA LYS A 84 -4.56 11.09 -0.27
C LYS A 84 -4.71 9.91 0.69
N GLY A 85 -5.50 10.11 1.76
CA GLY A 85 -6.08 9.04 2.56
C GLY A 85 -7.54 8.77 2.12
N VAL A 86 -7.97 7.52 2.20
CA VAL A 86 -9.37 7.10 2.03
C VAL A 86 -9.77 6.33 3.28
N GLY A 87 -10.83 6.78 3.95
CA GLY A 87 -11.19 6.31 5.28
C GLY A 87 -10.44 7.02 6.41
N ILE A 88 -9.42 7.82 6.09
CA ILE A 88 -8.69 8.68 7.02
C ILE A 88 -8.39 10.03 6.36
N THR A 89 -8.44 11.12 7.12
CA THR A 89 -8.05 12.46 6.67
C THR A 89 -6.62 12.74 7.15
N LEU A 90 -5.73 13.06 6.22
CA LEU A 90 -4.34 13.37 6.54
C LEU A 90 -4.25 14.60 7.46
N ASP A 91 -3.28 14.59 8.36
CA ASP A 91 -3.02 15.63 9.40
C ASP A 91 -4.16 15.84 10.40
N LYS A 92 -5.22 15.03 10.37
CA LYS A 92 -6.30 15.10 11.35
C LYS A 92 -6.31 13.88 12.25
N GLU A 93 -6.78 14.08 13.47
CA GLU A 93 -7.03 13.00 14.42
C GLU A 93 -8.08 12.05 13.87
N PHE A 94 -7.73 10.78 13.77
CA PHE A 94 -8.64 9.68 13.47
C PHE A 94 -8.91 8.93 14.77
N TRP A 95 -10.09 9.10 15.32
CA TRP A 95 -10.49 8.49 16.59
C TRP A 95 -10.82 7.02 16.40
N MET A 96 -10.09 6.18 17.13
CA MET A 96 -10.27 4.74 17.05
C MET A 96 -11.64 4.32 17.61
N PRO A 97 -12.30 3.37 16.93
CA PRO A 97 -13.57 2.81 17.41
C PRO A 97 -13.38 2.01 18.71
N GLU A 98 -14.47 1.55 19.28
CA GLU A 98 -14.45 0.75 20.52
C GLU A 98 -13.75 -0.61 20.35
N SER A 99 -13.68 -1.13 19.13
CA SER A 99 -12.90 -2.34 18.80
C SER A 99 -11.40 -2.14 18.95
N GLY A 100 -10.89 -0.90 18.86
CA GLY A 100 -9.47 -0.62 18.77
C GLY A 100 -8.85 -1.00 17.42
N GLU A 101 -9.66 -1.34 16.42
CA GLU A 101 -9.22 -1.73 15.07
C GLU A 101 -9.89 -0.85 14.03
N ALA A 102 -9.15 -0.43 13.01
CA ALA A 102 -9.67 0.34 11.89
C ALA A 102 -8.93 0.00 10.60
N GLU A 103 -9.59 0.25 9.47
CA GLU A 103 -9.02 0.05 8.14
C GLU A 103 -9.14 1.32 7.33
N PHE A 104 -8.08 1.66 6.59
CA PHE A 104 -8.06 2.78 5.67
C PHE A 104 -7.05 2.54 4.56
N GLN A 105 -7.04 3.42 3.55
CA GLN A 105 -6.13 3.32 2.41
C GLN A 105 -5.30 4.59 2.28
N LEU A 106 -4.04 4.43 1.88
CA LEU A 106 -3.13 5.50 1.55
C LEU A 106 -2.77 5.42 0.07
N LEU A 107 -2.98 6.50 -0.66
CA LEU A 107 -2.78 6.59 -2.10
C LEU A 107 -1.49 7.33 -2.41
N PHE A 108 -0.65 6.73 -3.24
CA PHE A 108 0.63 7.24 -3.69
C PHE A 108 0.69 7.33 -5.22
N PRO A 109 1.68 8.02 -5.82
CA PRO A 109 1.96 7.93 -7.25
C PRO A 109 2.16 6.48 -7.71
N PRO A 110 1.99 6.18 -9.00
CA PRO A 110 2.29 4.86 -9.54
C PRO A 110 3.78 4.54 -9.32
N ILE A 111 4.06 3.31 -8.91
CA ILE A 111 5.41 2.80 -8.69
C ILE A 111 5.73 1.84 -9.84
N PRO A 112 6.92 1.94 -10.47
CA PRO A 112 7.33 1.08 -11.57
C PRO A 112 7.34 -0.41 -11.16
N GLU A 113 6.99 -1.29 -12.12
CA GLU A 113 6.92 -2.75 -11.88
C GLU A 113 8.25 -3.39 -11.48
N ASN A 114 9.38 -2.78 -11.88
CA ASN A 114 10.73 -3.26 -11.58
C ASN A 114 11.19 -2.94 -10.15
N VAL A 115 10.40 -2.23 -9.36
CA VAL A 115 10.67 -1.99 -7.95
C VAL A 115 10.39 -3.27 -7.16
N THR A 116 11.36 -3.69 -6.35
CA THR A 116 11.31 -4.96 -5.60
C THR A 116 11.04 -4.77 -4.11
N SER A 117 11.35 -3.60 -3.55
CA SER A 117 11.05 -3.30 -2.16
C SER A 117 10.76 -1.82 -1.93
N LEU A 118 10.04 -1.55 -0.84
CA LEU A 118 9.66 -0.20 -0.40
C LEU A 118 9.94 -0.01 1.08
N ASP A 119 10.21 1.23 1.46
CA ASP A 119 10.08 1.71 2.83
C ASP A 119 8.90 2.65 2.91
N PHE A 120 8.07 2.54 3.94
CA PHE A 120 7.07 3.54 4.30
C PHE A 120 7.60 4.44 5.41
N SER A 121 7.42 5.74 5.29
CA SER A 121 7.72 6.71 6.36
C SER A 121 6.62 7.76 6.43
N GLU A 122 6.10 8.00 7.64
CA GLU A 122 5.17 9.08 7.91
C GLU A 122 5.86 10.46 7.89
N GLY A 123 7.17 10.47 8.05
CA GLY A 123 7.98 11.68 8.09
C GLY A 123 9.26 11.47 8.89
N ASP A 124 9.98 12.58 9.12
CA ASP A 124 11.24 12.55 9.85
C ASP A 124 11.11 13.29 11.19
N PHE A 125 10.19 12.79 12.03
CA PHE A 125 9.95 13.29 13.38
C PHE A 125 9.84 12.12 14.36
N ASP A 126 10.03 12.41 15.67
CA ASP A 126 9.93 11.41 16.73
C ASP A 126 8.50 10.86 16.82
N GLY A 127 8.39 9.53 16.85
CA GLY A 127 7.11 8.84 16.89
C GLY A 127 6.44 8.61 15.53
N ALA A 128 7.07 9.05 14.41
CA ALA A 128 6.58 8.77 13.07
C ALA A 128 6.51 7.26 12.82
N TYR A 129 5.42 6.82 12.18
CA TYR A 129 5.32 5.43 11.72
C TYR A 129 6.30 5.18 10.57
N LYS A 130 7.11 4.14 10.73
CA LYS A 130 8.07 3.70 9.70
C LYS A 130 7.99 2.19 9.56
N ILE A 131 7.97 1.69 8.31
CA ILE A 131 8.04 0.27 7.98
C ILE A 131 9.13 0.13 6.91
N TRP A 132 10.15 -0.69 7.19
CA TRP A 132 11.30 -0.84 6.32
C TRP A 132 11.32 -2.18 5.61
N GLY A 133 11.80 -2.17 4.37
CA GLY A 133 12.07 -3.36 3.59
C GLY A 133 10.83 -4.15 3.24
N ILE A 134 9.72 -3.47 2.91
CA ILE A 134 8.48 -4.06 2.43
C ILE A 134 8.76 -4.75 1.08
N GLN A 135 8.64 -6.07 1.02
CA GLN A 135 8.95 -6.85 -0.18
C GLN A 135 7.77 -6.86 -1.14
N LEU A 136 8.05 -6.58 -2.40
CA LEU A 136 7.04 -6.60 -3.46
C LEU A 136 7.10 -7.87 -4.32
N ASP A 137 8.19 -8.64 -4.24
CA ASP A 137 8.34 -9.88 -5.01
C ASP A 137 7.63 -11.05 -4.33
N LYS A 138 6.93 -11.84 -5.14
CA LYS A 138 6.19 -13.02 -4.66
C LYS A 138 7.08 -14.19 -4.20
N GLU A 139 8.38 -14.15 -4.48
CA GLU A 139 9.27 -15.30 -4.27
C GLU A 139 9.82 -15.42 -2.85
N THR A 140 9.66 -14.41 -2.01
CA THR A 140 10.13 -14.49 -0.61
C THR A 140 8.96 -14.69 0.35
N SER A 141 8.30 -15.83 0.27
CA SER A 141 7.43 -16.29 1.36
C SER A 141 8.30 -16.76 2.54
N VAL A 142 9.01 -15.83 3.17
CA VAL A 142 9.50 -16.07 4.52
C VAL A 142 8.29 -15.92 5.42
N SER A 143 7.72 -17.06 5.82
CA SER A 143 6.65 -17.14 6.81
C SER A 143 7.20 -16.60 8.14
N TYR A 144 7.12 -15.30 8.36
CA TYR A 144 7.20 -14.77 9.69
C TYR A 144 5.89 -15.11 10.39
N THR A 145 5.88 -16.23 11.06
CA THR A 145 4.84 -16.55 12.03
C THR A 145 4.95 -15.47 13.11
N HIS A 146 4.02 -14.51 13.10
CA HIS A 146 3.82 -13.63 14.23
C HIS A 146 3.43 -14.49 15.42
N LEU A 147 4.42 -14.85 16.24
CA LEU A 147 4.18 -15.32 17.58
C LEU A 147 3.60 -14.12 18.35
N ARG A 148 2.29 -13.95 18.30
CA ARG A 148 1.58 -13.24 19.35
C ARG A 148 1.87 -14.03 20.63
N ALA A 149 2.76 -13.52 21.45
CA ALA A 149 2.88 -13.99 22.81
C ALA A 149 1.54 -13.69 23.49
N HIS A 150 0.67 -14.68 23.54
CA HIS A 150 -0.40 -14.70 24.51
C HIS A 150 0.28 -14.74 25.87
N GLU A 151 0.32 -13.61 26.56
CA GLU A 151 0.57 -13.60 27.98
C GLU A 151 -0.56 -14.38 28.65
N THR A 152 -0.32 -15.65 28.83
CA THR A 152 -1.07 -16.47 29.76
C THR A 152 -0.76 -15.90 31.14
N LYS A 153 -1.75 -15.22 31.76
CA LYS A 153 -1.74 -14.92 33.18
C LYS A 153 -1.61 -16.25 33.93
N ALA A 154 -0.38 -16.55 34.35
CA ALA A 154 -0.17 -17.55 35.35
C ALA A 154 -0.73 -17.02 36.66
N ASN A 155 -1.83 -17.60 37.13
CA ASN A 155 -2.28 -17.47 38.50
C ASN A 155 -1.20 -17.99 39.43
N LEU A 156 -0.59 -17.11 40.19
CA LEU A 156 0.13 -17.51 41.39
C LEU A 156 -0.83 -17.39 42.57
N VAL A 157 -1.06 -18.53 43.17
CA VAL A 157 -1.66 -18.71 44.48
C VAL A 157 -0.71 -18.20 45.54
#